data_95fb68c31c7b188325d621c178f332fa
#
_entry.id   95fb68c31c7b188325d621c178f332fa
#
_cell.length_a   1.000
_cell.length_b   1.000
_cell.length_c   1.000
_cell.angle_alpha   90.00
_cell.angle_beta   90.00
_cell.angle_gamma   90.00
#
_symmetry.space_group_name_H-M   'P 1'
#
loop_
_entity.id
_entity.type
_entity.pdbx_description
1 polymer ?
#
loop_
_entity_poly.entity_id
_entity_poly.type
_entity_poly.pdbx_seq_one_letter_code
_entity_poly.pdbx_strand_id
1 'polypeptide(L)' 'MKNDLNVKELSTAEIKEKLDVERNMYQKMLMTHAVSPLENPNTIKESRKKIARYLTELRAREIAEQKQN' A
#
# COMPACT_ATOMS: atom_id res chain seq x y z
N MET A 1 -16.67 5.00 -0.29
CA MET A 1 -16.43 4.51 -0.39
C MET A 1 -15.96 3.74 0.08
N LYS A 2 -15.87 3.24 0.12
CA LYS A 2 -15.54 2.56 0.50
C LYS A 2 -14.51 2.15 0.45
N ASN A 3 -14.01 1.75 0.96
CA ASN A 3 -13.01 1.41 1.01
C ASN A 3 -12.71 0.34 0.59
N ASP A 4 -12.41 0.07 -0.09
CA ASP A 4 -12.08 -0.83 -0.77
C ASP A 4 -11.02 -1.57 -0.37
N LEU A 5 -10.34 -1.32 0.50
CA LEU A 5 -9.24 -2.10 0.92
C LEU A 5 -9.65 -2.98 2.04
N ASN A 6 -10.26 -4.09 1.74
CA ASN A 6 -10.57 -5.08 2.76
C ASN A 6 -9.31 -5.87 3.06
N VAL A 7 -8.29 -5.16 3.52
CA VAL A 7 -6.99 -5.80 3.75
C VAL A 7 -7.09 -6.92 4.77
N LYS A 8 -8.03 -6.84 5.69
CA LYS A 8 -8.16 -7.87 6.70
C LYS A 8 -8.62 -9.20 6.12
N GLU A 9 -9.24 -9.16 4.97
CA GLU A 9 -9.71 -10.40 4.34
C GLU A 9 -8.65 -11.03 3.46
N LEU A 10 -7.57 -10.32 3.20
CA LEU A 10 -6.52 -10.83 2.35
C LEU A 10 -5.53 -11.66 3.17
N SER A 11 -4.96 -12.67 2.53
CA SER A 11 -3.90 -13.43 3.18
C SER A 11 -2.64 -12.58 3.25
N THR A 12 -1.75 -12.96 4.13
CA THR A 12 -0.50 -12.22 4.28
C THR A 12 0.29 -12.21 2.98
N ALA A 13 0.32 -13.33 2.29
CA ALA A 13 1.03 -13.40 1.02
C ALA A 13 0.42 -12.46 -0.01
N GLU A 14 -0.90 -12.40 -0.04
CA GLU A 14 -1.58 -11.51 -0.97
C GLU A 14 -1.27 -10.05 -0.67
N ILE A 15 -1.23 -9.71 0.62
CA ILE A 15 -0.94 -8.33 1.01
C ILE A 15 0.46 -7.96 0.57
N LYS A 16 1.41 -8.85 0.78
CA LYS A 16 2.79 -8.58 0.39
C LYS A 16 2.90 -8.37 -1.11
N GLU A 17 2.19 -9.19 -1.86
CA GLU A 17 2.20 -9.09 -3.31
C GLU A 17 1.62 -7.76 -3.76
N LYS A 18 0.48 -7.39 -3.20
CA LYS A 18 -0.15 -6.13 -3.57
C LYS A 18 0.69 -4.94 -3.15
N LEU A 19 1.32 -5.05 -2.00
CA LEU A 19 2.20 -3.99 -1.52
C LEU A 19 3.35 -3.77 -2.49
N ASP A 20 3.92 -4.85 -2.98
CA ASP A 20 5.02 -4.77 -3.93
C ASP A 20 4.59 -4.05 -5.21
N VAL A 21 3.43 -4.42 -5.72
CA VAL A 21 2.90 -3.80 -6.93
C VAL A 21 2.66 -2.30 -6.70
N GLU A 22 2.07 -1.96 -5.57
CA GLU A 22 1.78 -0.56 -5.28
C GLU A 22 3.05 0.25 -5.13
N ARG A 23 4.06 -0.33 -4.51
CA ARG A 23 5.33 0.36 -4.35
C ARG A 23 5.98 0.64 -5.70
N ASN A 24 5.94 -0.34 -6.58
CA ASN A 24 6.51 -0.16 -7.91
C ASN A 24 5.77 0.92 -8.68
N MET A 25 4.45 0.91 -8.60
CA MET A 25 3.65 1.93 -9.26
C MET A 25 3.90 3.31 -8.67
N TYR A 26 4.04 3.36 -7.36
CA TYR A 26 4.30 4.64 -6.68
C TYR A 26 5.63 5.22 -7.14
N GLN A 27 6.65 4.38 -7.22
CA GLN A 27 7.95 4.85 -7.68
C GLN A 27 7.89 5.35 -9.12
N LYS A 28 7.17 4.64 -9.96
CA LYS A 28 7.03 5.08 -11.35
C LYS A 28 6.32 6.41 -11.43
N MET A 29 5.31 6.60 -10.61
CA MET A 29 4.59 7.87 -10.59
C MET A 29 5.49 9.00 -10.14
N LEU A 30 6.32 8.76 -9.14
CA LEU A 30 7.26 9.78 -8.68
C LEU A 30 8.24 10.17 -9.76
N MET A 31 8.75 9.19 -10.48
CA MET A 31 9.69 9.47 -11.55
C MET A 31 9.03 10.25 -12.67
N THR A 32 7.83 9.85 -13.03
CA THR A 32 7.09 10.55 -14.08
C THR A 32 6.79 11.98 -13.64
N HIS A 33 6.41 12.15 -12.39
CA HIS A 33 6.10 13.48 -11.87
C HIS A 33 7.31 14.39 -11.88
N ALA A 34 8.49 13.82 -11.63
CA ALA A 34 9.70 14.61 -11.63
C ALA A 34 10.04 15.13 -13.03
N VAL A 35 9.73 14.33 -14.05
CA VAL A 35 9.99 14.71 -15.42
C VAL A 35 8.90 15.60 -15.98
N SER A 36 7.66 15.23 -15.66
CA SER A 36 6.50 15.94 -16.20
C SER A 36 5.43 15.95 -15.12
N PRO A 37 5.16 17.11 -14.51
CA PRO A 37 4.21 17.17 -13.40
C PRO A 37 2.87 16.56 -13.77
N LEU A 38 2.36 15.73 -12.85
CA LEU A 38 1.07 15.09 -13.07
C LEU A 38 -0.05 16.11 -12.95
N GLU A 39 -1.09 15.88 -13.72
CA GLU A 39 -2.26 16.74 -13.65
C GLU A 39 -2.98 16.57 -12.34
N ASN A 40 -2.94 15.35 -11.81
CA ASN A 40 -3.69 15.06 -10.59
C ASN A 40 -2.75 14.47 -9.56
N PRO A 41 -2.17 15.33 -8.71
CA PRO A 41 -1.25 14.83 -7.67
C PRO A 41 -1.93 13.97 -6.63
N ASN A 42 -3.26 13.90 -6.62
CA ASN A 42 -3.97 13.08 -5.67
C ASN A 42 -3.68 11.60 -5.86
N THR A 43 -3.32 11.20 -7.08
CA THR A 43 -3.00 9.79 -7.31
C THR A 43 -1.79 9.36 -6.49
N ILE A 44 -0.81 10.24 -6.35
CA ILE A 44 0.36 9.93 -5.55
C ILE A 44 -0.02 9.78 -4.07
N LYS A 45 -0.88 10.67 -3.59
CA LYS A 45 -1.34 10.58 -2.21
C LYS A 45 -2.11 9.31 -1.96
N GLU A 46 -2.96 8.94 -2.89
CA GLU A 46 -3.76 7.72 -2.73
C GLU A 46 -2.89 6.48 -2.72
N SER A 47 -1.88 6.45 -3.56
CA SER A 47 -0.96 5.32 -3.55
C SER A 47 -0.22 5.22 -2.22
N ARG A 48 0.20 6.36 -1.69
CA ARG A 48 0.86 6.35 -0.38
C ARG A 48 -0.06 5.81 0.70
N LYS A 49 -1.32 6.18 0.66
CA LYS A 49 -2.28 5.71 1.64
C LYS A 49 -2.48 4.20 1.55
N LYS A 50 -2.57 3.69 0.32
CA LYS A 50 -2.70 2.26 0.14
C LYS A 50 -1.50 1.52 0.70
N ILE A 51 -0.31 2.01 0.39
CA ILE A 51 0.91 1.39 0.88
C ILE A 51 0.92 1.40 2.40
N ALA A 52 0.54 2.53 3.00
CA ALA A 52 0.52 2.63 4.44
C ALA A 52 -0.46 1.63 5.06
N ARG A 53 -1.61 1.44 4.43
CA ARG A 53 -2.60 0.50 4.96
C ARG A 53 -2.09 -0.93 4.89
N TYR A 54 -1.46 -1.30 3.79
CA TYR A 54 -0.89 -2.63 3.68
C TYR A 54 0.19 -2.85 4.74
N LEU A 55 1.05 -1.86 4.92
CA LEU A 55 2.11 -1.96 5.91
C LEU A 55 1.55 -2.06 7.33
N THR A 56 0.53 -1.27 7.61
CA THR A 56 -0.09 -1.29 8.93
C THR A 56 -0.66 -2.68 9.22
N GLU A 57 -1.33 -3.25 8.24
CA GLU A 57 -1.93 -4.56 8.44
C GLU A 57 -0.88 -5.64 8.63
N LEU A 58 0.18 -5.59 7.83
CA LEU A 58 1.27 -6.55 7.97
C LEU A 58 1.91 -6.44 9.33
N ARG A 59 2.11 -5.22 9.79
CA ARG A 59 2.71 -5.01 11.10
C ARG A 59 1.82 -5.55 12.21
N ALA A 60 0.51 -5.30 12.08
CA ALA A 60 -0.42 -5.78 13.08
C ALA A 60 -0.40 -7.30 13.15
N ARG A 61 -0.27 -7.97 12.00
CA ARG A 61 -0.22 -9.41 11.96
C ARG A 61 1.06 -9.93 12.59
N GLU A 62 2.17 -9.25 12.35
CA GLU A 62 3.44 -9.64 12.97
C GLU A 62 3.35 -9.56 14.48
N ILE A 63 2.79 -8.47 14.97
CA ILE A 63 2.67 -8.28 16.41
C ILE A 63 1.77 -9.34 17.00
N ALA A 64 0.67 -9.64 16.33
CA ALA A 64 -0.25 -10.66 16.82
C ALA A 64 0.42 -12.02 16.89
N GLU A 65 1.23 -12.34 15.89
CA GLU A 65 1.94 -13.61 15.89
C GLU A 65 2.94 -13.69 17.03
N GLN A 66 3.64 -12.60 17.29
CA GLN A 66 4.60 -12.59 18.36
C GLN A 66 3.95 -12.72 19.72
N LYS A 67 2.76 -12.15 19.86
CA LYS A 67 2.08 -12.19 21.13
C LYS A 67 1.49 -13.55 21.45
N GLN A 68 1.30 -14.35 20.44
CA GLN A 68 0.71 -15.66 20.67
C GLN A 68 1.66 -16.65 21.30
N ASN A 69 2.91 -16.32 21.43
CA ASN A 69 3.85 -17.21 22.11
C ASN A 69 3.89 -16.98 23.62
#